data_e3f9ef40e8f4a9b49ffb168db7e9b5f7
#
_entry.id   e3f9ef40e8f4a9b49ffb168db7e9b5f7
#
_cell.length_a   1.000
_cell.length_b   1.000
_cell.length_c   1.000
_cell.angle_alpha   90.00
_cell.angle_beta   90.00
_cell.angle_gamma   90.00
#
_symmetry.space_group_name_H-M   'P 1'
#
loop_
_entity.id
_entity.type
_entity.pdbx_description
1 polymer ?
#
loop_
_entity_poly.entity_id
_entity_poly.type
_entity_poly.pdbx_seq_one_letter_code
_entity_poly.pdbx_strand_id
1 'polypeptide(L)'
;MAPGKADVARPKHELKGFKKVFLKAGESAEVSFDLDDRAFAYWSEKFNDWHVESGEYAIEVGTSSRDVAGSAVVELDGDGKAQPLTEWSNFMEWRKDPLGSKVLEKLRAEGEAGRMPIVPDNDMTRLFLDSMPINSMSVLMGADGKQIFEYMLAEYAELTK
;
A
#
# COMPACT_ATOMS: atom_id res chain seq x y z
N MET A 1 -16.25 4.33 3.12
CA MET A 1 -15.21 5.17 3.74
C MET A 1 -13.88 4.47 3.52
N ALA A 2 -12.79 5.18 3.27
CA ALA A 2 -11.47 4.57 3.13
C ALA A 2 -11.02 3.94 4.47
N PRO A 3 -10.13 2.93 4.45
CA PRO A 3 -9.58 2.36 5.68
C PRO A 3 -8.86 3.45 6.49
N GLY A 4 -8.86 3.31 7.83
CA GLY A 4 -8.33 4.33 8.73
C GLY A 4 -6.84 4.65 8.59
N LYS A 5 -6.10 3.82 7.82
CA LYS A 5 -4.70 3.97 7.43
C LYS A 5 -4.55 3.69 5.93
N ALA A 6 -5.23 4.48 5.10
CA ALA A 6 -5.09 4.38 3.65
C ALA A 6 -3.72 4.92 3.19
N ASP A 7 -3.09 4.24 2.25
CA ASP A 7 -1.80 4.67 1.65
C ASP A 7 -1.96 5.93 0.79
N VAL A 8 -3.18 6.21 0.34
CA VAL A 8 -3.51 7.41 -0.45
C VAL A 8 -4.61 8.21 0.22
N ALA A 9 -4.58 9.53 0.04
CA ALA A 9 -5.64 10.41 0.52
C ALA A 9 -6.93 10.15 -0.27
N ARG A 10 -8.00 9.74 0.43
CA ARG A 10 -9.33 9.49 -0.14
C ARG A 10 -10.38 10.40 0.51
N PRO A 11 -11.48 10.68 -0.19
CA PRO A 11 -12.62 11.37 0.42
C PRO A 11 -13.13 10.62 1.65
N LYS A 12 -13.55 11.36 2.68
CA LYS A 12 -14.12 10.76 3.90
C LYS A 12 -15.37 9.93 3.61
N HIS A 13 -16.19 10.39 2.65
CA HIS A 13 -17.42 9.73 2.25
C HIS A 13 -17.47 9.66 0.73
N GLU A 14 -17.79 8.49 0.21
CA GLU A 14 -17.99 8.23 -1.20
C GLU A 14 -19.38 7.61 -1.39
N LEU A 15 -20.19 8.17 -2.29
CA LEU A 15 -21.49 7.60 -2.61
C LEU A 15 -21.31 6.34 -3.45
N LYS A 16 -21.72 5.18 -2.90
CA LYS A 16 -21.61 3.88 -3.56
C LYS A 16 -22.96 3.35 -4.08
N GLY A 17 -24.04 3.87 -3.53
CA GLY A 17 -25.39 3.51 -3.98
C GLY A 17 -26.43 4.50 -3.49
N PHE A 18 -27.52 4.62 -4.21
CA PHE A 18 -28.70 5.35 -3.77
C PHE A 18 -29.96 4.74 -4.33
N LYS A 19 -31.06 4.87 -3.60
CA LYS A 19 -32.38 4.46 -4.07
C LYS A 19 -33.42 5.46 -3.59
N LYS A 20 -34.24 5.95 -4.49
CA LYS A 20 -35.36 6.81 -4.14
C LYS A 20 -36.62 5.95 -3.95
N VAL A 21 -37.21 6.03 -2.77
CA VAL A 21 -38.46 5.33 -2.44
C VAL A 21 -39.54 6.33 -2.09
N PHE A 22 -40.75 6.04 -2.49
CA PHE A 22 -41.92 6.82 -2.07
C PHE A 22 -42.67 6.01 -1.02
N LEU A 23 -42.89 6.60 0.16
CA LEU A 23 -43.57 5.99 1.29
C LEU A 23 -44.73 6.89 1.73
N LYS A 24 -45.89 6.29 1.96
CA LYS A 24 -46.99 6.97 2.63
C LYS A 24 -46.76 6.99 4.14
N ALA A 25 -47.50 7.82 4.84
CA ALA A 25 -47.40 7.85 6.29
C ALA A 25 -47.66 6.48 6.90
N GLY A 26 -46.71 5.98 7.74
CA GLY A 26 -46.78 4.68 8.38
C GLY A 26 -46.26 3.50 7.52
N GLU A 27 -45.87 3.74 6.26
CA GLU A 27 -45.27 2.69 5.43
C GLU A 27 -43.76 2.58 5.67
N SER A 28 -43.24 1.38 5.50
CA SER A 28 -41.81 1.06 5.48
C SER A 28 -41.48 0.25 4.24
N ALA A 29 -40.23 0.36 3.77
CA ALA A 29 -39.71 -0.45 2.69
C ALA A 29 -38.27 -0.87 2.99
N GLU A 30 -37.94 -2.09 2.64
CA GLU A 30 -36.57 -2.59 2.68
C GLU A 30 -35.84 -2.18 1.41
N VAL A 31 -34.60 -1.75 1.57
CA VAL A 31 -33.72 -1.36 0.47
C VAL A 31 -32.40 -2.09 0.64
N SER A 32 -32.00 -2.82 -0.39
CA SER A 32 -30.75 -3.54 -0.44
C SER A 32 -29.80 -2.93 -1.46
N PHE A 33 -28.50 -2.97 -1.15
CA PHE A 33 -27.41 -2.59 -2.03
C PHE A 33 -26.37 -3.69 -2.01
N ASP A 34 -25.93 -4.11 -3.19
CA ASP A 34 -24.80 -5.02 -3.34
C ASP A 34 -23.55 -4.17 -3.56
N LEU A 35 -22.53 -4.37 -2.71
CA LEU A 35 -21.24 -3.71 -2.80
C LEU A 35 -20.20 -4.76 -3.20
N ASP A 36 -19.74 -4.66 -4.43
CA ASP A 36 -18.63 -5.47 -4.94
C ASP A 36 -17.27 -4.88 -4.55
N ASP A 37 -16.18 -5.57 -4.90
CA ASP A 37 -14.81 -5.12 -4.62
C ASP A 37 -14.54 -3.73 -5.20
N ARG A 38 -15.19 -3.39 -6.32
CA ARG A 38 -15.07 -2.09 -6.95
C ARG A 38 -15.61 -0.94 -6.09
N ALA A 39 -16.59 -1.21 -5.22
CA ALA A 39 -17.10 -0.22 -4.29
C ALA A 39 -16.03 0.24 -3.27
N PHE A 40 -15.05 -0.60 -2.99
CA PHE A 40 -13.98 -0.34 -2.03
C PHE A 40 -12.66 0.08 -2.70
N ALA A 41 -12.51 -0.20 -3.99
CA ALA A 41 -11.30 0.07 -4.76
C ALA A 41 -11.07 1.56 -5.03
N TYR A 42 -9.81 1.91 -5.24
CA TYR A 42 -9.37 3.14 -5.88
C TYR A 42 -8.42 2.81 -7.04
N TRP A 43 -8.26 3.75 -7.97
CA TRP A 43 -7.27 3.61 -9.02
C TRP A 43 -5.87 3.89 -8.47
N SER A 44 -5.01 2.91 -8.52
CA SER A 44 -3.61 3.03 -8.10
C SER A 44 -2.71 3.26 -9.31
N GLU A 45 -2.04 4.40 -9.36
CA GLU A 45 -1.04 4.69 -10.40
C GLU A 45 0.16 3.72 -10.31
N LYS A 46 0.49 3.28 -9.09
CA LYS A 46 1.59 2.32 -8.87
C LYS A 46 1.32 0.96 -9.51
N PHE A 47 0.08 0.47 -9.42
CA PHE A 47 -0.31 -0.79 -10.04
C PHE A 47 -0.84 -0.63 -11.46
N ASN A 48 -1.10 0.62 -11.89
CA ASN A 48 -1.85 0.94 -13.09
C ASN A 48 -3.14 0.11 -13.20
N ASP A 49 -3.82 -0.05 -12.06
CA ASP A 49 -5.03 -0.87 -11.92
C ASP A 49 -5.83 -0.45 -10.68
N TRP A 50 -7.04 -1.01 -10.56
CA TRP A 50 -7.87 -0.87 -9.38
C TRP A 50 -7.31 -1.69 -8.22
N HIS A 51 -7.26 -1.07 -7.05
CA HIS A 51 -6.67 -1.64 -5.84
C HIS A 51 -7.60 -1.51 -4.66
N VAL A 52 -7.78 -2.61 -3.92
CA VAL A 52 -8.50 -2.66 -2.65
C VAL A 52 -7.47 -2.88 -1.55
N GLU A 53 -7.29 -1.89 -0.68
CA GLU A 53 -6.43 -2.03 0.49
C GLU A 53 -7.09 -2.93 1.54
N SER A 54 -6.28 -3.64 2.30
CA SER A 54 -6.76 -4.33 3.50
C SER A 54 -7.10 -3.34 4.60
N GLY A 55 -8.11 -3.66 5.41
CA GLY A 55 -8.46 -2.86 6.58
C GLY A 55 -9.95 -2.72 6.82
N GLU A 56 -10.28 -1.88 7.79
CA GLU A 56 -11.66 -1.63 8.20
C GLU A 56 -12.29 -0.52 7.36
N TYR A 57 -13.43 -0.83 6.73
CA TYR A 57 -14.23 0.09 5.95
C TYR A 57 -15.56 0.37 6.66
N ALA A 58 -15.88 1.64 6.89
CA ALA A 58 -17.18 2.00 7.41
C ALA A 58 -18.19 2.18 6.27
N ILE A 59 -19.28 1.45 6.34
CA ILE A 59 -20.44 1.59 5.45
C ILE A 59 -21.47 2.44 6.19
N GLU A 60 -21.84 3.55 5.60
CA GLU A 60 -22.77 4.50 6.19
C GLU A 60 -24.06 4.56 5.37
N VAL A 61 -25.18 4.59 6.05
CA VAL A 61 -26.51 4.75 5.45
C VAL A 61 -27.14 6.01 6.01
N GLY A 62 -27.66 6.86 5.14
CA GLY A 62 -28.26 8.12 5.55
C GLY A 62 -29.19 8.68 4.50
N THR A 63 -29.87 9.75 4.84
CA THR A 63 -30.75 10.51 3.94
C THR A 63 -29.96 11.50 3.08
N SER A 64 -28.73 11.84 3.51
CA SER A 64 -27.77 12.66 2.80
C SER A 64 -26.35 12.42 3.30
N SER A 65 -25.34 13.00 2.64
CA SER A 65 -23.93 12.93 3.08
C SER A 65 -23.66 13.61 4.44
N ARG A 66 -24.64 14.37 4.96
CA ARG A 66 -24.54 15.08 6.26
C ARG A 66 -25.47 14.52 7.31
N ASP A 67 -26.35 13.61 6.95
CA ASP A 67 -27.34 13.01 7.83
C ASP A 67 -27.24 11.49 7.74
N VAL A 68 -26.29 10.96 8.53
CA VAL A 68 -25.99 9.53 8.63
C VAL A 68 -26.89 8.93 9.72
N ALA A 69 -27.77 8.04 9.32
CA ALA A 69 -28.72 7.37 10.20
C ALA A 69 -28.15 6.11 10.86
N GLY A 70 -27.14 5.48 10.23
CA GLY A 70 -26.50 4.29 10.76
C GLY A 70 -25.18 4.01 10.07
N SER A 71 -24.31 3.23 10.72
CA SER A 71 -23.05 2.79 10.15
C SER A 71 -22.74 1.36 10.59
N ALA A 72 -22.03 0.64 9.73
CA ALA A 72 -21.43 -0.67 10.03
C ALA A 72 -19.99 -0.68 9.56
N VAL A 73 -19.14 -1.44 10.23
CA VAL A 73 -17.74 -1.64 9.84
C VAL A 73 -17.60 -3.03 9.26
N VAL A 74 -16.93 -3.13 8.12
CA VAL A 74 -16.51 -4.39 7.50
C VAL A 74 -15.01 -4.40 7.39
N GLU A 75 -14.40 -5.54 7.67
CA GLU A 75 -12.98 -5.78 7.48
C GLU A 75 -12.77 -6.47 6.14
N LEU A 76 -11.86 -5.97 5.33
CA LEU A 76 -11.48 -6.56 4.05
C LEU A 76 -10.00 -6.93 4.07
N ASP A 77 -9.68 -8.10 3.51
CA ASP A 77 -8.30 -8.56 3.36
C ASP A 77 -7.54 -7.83 2.23
N GLY A 78 -8.27 -7.00 1.46
CA GLY A 78 -7.73 -6.35 0.27
C GLY A 78 -7.57 -7.33 -0.91
N ASP A 79 -6.99 -6.84 -2.00
CA ASP A 79 -6.79 -7.65 -3.22
C ASP A 79 -5.45 -8.41 -3.24
N GLY A 80 -4.68 -8.35 -2.15
CA GLY A 80 -3.40 -9.02 -1.99
C GLY A 80 -2.27 -8.47 -2.87
N LYS A 81 -2.49 -7.39 -3.62
CA LYS A 81 -1.45 -6.77 -4.44
C LYS A 81 -0.42 -6.12 -3.52
N ALA A 82 0.79 -6.68 -3.48
CA ALA A 82 1.94 -6.02 -2.90
C ALA A 82 2.43 -4.90 -3.84
N GLN A 83 2.81 -3.76 -3.30
CA GLN A 83 3.42 -2.70 -4.09
C GLN A 83 4.76 -3.20 -4.61
N PRO A 84 5.00 -3.23 -5.94
CA PRO A 84 6.30 -3.62 -6.44
C PRO A 84 7.35 -2.60 -5.97
N LEU A 85 8.43 -3.09 -5.41
CA LEU A 85 9.57 -2.26 -5.06
C LEU A 85 10.28 -1.78 -6.33
N THR A 86 10.67 -0.53 -6.33
CA THR A 86 11.35 0.13 -7.43
C THR A 86 12.63 0.83 -6.94
N GLU A 87 13.37 1.41 -7.83
CA GLU A 87 14.52 2.25 -7.52
C GLU A 87 14.17 3.48 -6.64
N TRP A 88 12.90 3.87 -6.64
CA TRP A 88 12.38 4.98 -5.83
C TRP A 88 11.88 4.56 -4.45
N SER A 89 11.76 3.26 -4.21
CA SER A 89 11.38 2.72 -2.89
C SER A 89 12.53 2.91 -1.90
N ASN A 90 12.18 3.33 -0.68
CA ASN A 90 13.15 3.53 0.39
C ASN A 90 13.46 2.22 1.13
N PHE A 91 14.53 2.20 1.94
CA PHE A 91 14.93 1.00 2.66
C PHE A 91 13.89 0.50 3.67
N MET A 92 13.05 1.37 4.21
CA MET A 92 11.95 0.95 5.09
C MET A 92 10.89 0.16 4.32
N GLU A 93 10.56 0.59 3.08
CA GLU A 93 9.66 -0.16 2.19
C GLU A 93 10.25 -1.52 1.85
N TRP A 94 11.55 -1.59 1.51
CA TRP A 94 12.26 -2.84 1.25
C TRP A 94 12.26 -3.80 2.45
N ARG A 95 12.40 -3.28 3.68
CA ARG A 95 12.34 -4.11 4.90
C ARG A 95 10.94 -4.63 5.21
N LYS A 96 9.91 -3.85 4.90
CA LYS A 96 8.50 -4.23 5.13
C LYS A 96 7.98 -5.23 4.10
N ASP A 97 8.51 -5.20 2.89
CA ASP A 97 8.13 -6.12 1.82
C ASP A 97 8.73 -7.51 2.07
N PRO A 98 7.94 -8.60 2.01
CA PRO A 98 8.43 -9.95 2.28
C PRO A 98 9.53 -10.44 1.32
N LEU A 99 9.53 -9.98 0.06
CA LEU A 99 10.58 -10.30 -0.90
C LEU A 99 11.75 -9.33 -0.77
N GLY A 100 11.47 -8.06 -0.53
CA GLY A 100 12.46 -7.03 -0.26
C GLY A 100 13.35 -7.35 0.93
N SER A 101 12.77 -7.86 2.03
CA SER A 101 13.54 -8.30 3.20
C SER A 101 14.51 -9.42 2.88
N LYS A 102 14.11 -10.40 2.05
CA LYS A 102 14.98 -11.50 1.58
C LYS A 102 16.13 -10.97 0.72
N VAL A 103 15.86 -9.98 -0.14
CA VAL A 103 16.92 -9.33 -0.94
C VAL A 103 17.92 -8.63 -0.04
N LEU A 104 17.48 -7.91 1.00
CA LEU A 104 18.36 -7.25 1.96
C LEU A 104 19.21 -8.25 2.76
N GLU A 105 18.66 -9.37 3.19
CA GLU A 105 19.41 -10.45 3.83
C GLU A 105 20.50 -11.02 2.91
N LYS A 106 20.14 -11.24 1.63
CA LYS A 106 21.09 -11.73 0.62
C LYS A 106 22.19 -10.70 0.34
N LEU A 107 21.84 -9.43 0.18
CA LEU A 107 22.81 -8.35 0.01
C LEU A 107 23.81 -8.30 1.18
N ARG A 108 23.32 -8.44 2.40
CA ARG A 108 24.17 -8.51 3.59
C ARG A 108 25.13 -9.69 3.53
N ALA A 109 24.65 -10.88 3.23
CA ALA A 109 25.48 -12.08 3.10
C ALA A 109 26.57 -11.94 2.01
N GLU A 110 26.21 -11.31 0.87
CA GLU A 110 27.16 -11.01 -0.21
C GLU A 110 28.23 -9.99 0.24
N GLY A 111 27.84 -8.98 1.04
CA GLY A 111 28.77 -8.01 1.64
C GLY A 111 29.73 -8.68 2.63
N GLU A 112 29.23 -9.51 3.54
CA GLU A 112 30.03 -10.27 4.50
C GLU A 112 31.02 -11.23 3.81
N ALA A 113 30.64 -11.76 2.65
CA ALA A 113 31.49 -12.59 1.80
C ALA A 113 32.49 -11.80 0.93
N GLY A 114 32.49 -10.47 1.00
CA GLY A 114 33.37 -9.60 0.21
C GLY A 114 33.06 -9.54 -1.26
N ARG A 115 31.87 -9.94 -1.71
CA ARG A 115 31.42 -9.90 -3.11
C ARG A 115 30.63 -8.65 -3.46
N MET A 116 30.06 -8.00 -2.44
CA MET A 116 29.33 -6.75 -2.57
C MET A 116 29.84 -5.70 -1.57
N PRO A 117 29.67 -4.41 -1.84
CA PRO A 117 29.94 -3.37 -0.85
C PRO A 117 29.06 -3.53 0.39
N ILE A 118 29.58 -3.25 1.55
CA ILE A 118 28.84 -3.35 2.82
C ILE A 118 28.04 -2.07 3.03
N VAL A 119 26.72 -2.22 3.22
CA VAL A 119 25.88 -1.16 3.77
C VAL A 119 25.95 -1.25 5.30
N PRO A 120 26.49 -0.24 6.01
CA PRO A 120 26.55 -0.29 7.46
C PRO A 120 25.14 -0.41 8.07
N ASP A 121 24.95 -1.38 8.95
CA ASP A 121 23.66 -1.62 9.61
C ASP A 121 23.72 -1.17 11.07
N ASN A 122 23.64 0.14 11.27
CA ASN A 122 23.55 0.78 12.58
C ASN A 122 22.39 1.78 12.62
N ASP A 123 21.96 2.17 13.82
CA ASP A 123 20.77 3.02 14.01
C ASP A 123 20.83 4.34 13.24
N MET A 124 22.01 4.96 13.18
CA MET A 124 22.20 6.23 12.42
C MET A 124 21.99 5.99 10.92
N THR A 125 22.62 4.94 10.39
CA THR A 125 22.50 4.59 8.97
C THR A 125 21.08 4.19 8.61
N ARG A 126 20.41 3.43 9.48
CA ARG A 126 19.00 3.05 9.31
C ARG A 126 18.11 4.28 9.24
N LEU A 127 18.22 5.19 10.22
CA LEU A 127 17.42 6.41 10.26
C LEU A 127 17.56 7.23 8.97
N PHE A 128 18.77 7.30 8.44
CA PHE A 128 19.08 8.05 7.22
C PHE A 128 18.55 7.34 5.96
N LEU A 129 18.88 6.04 5.79
CA LEU A 129 18.52 5.28 4.59
C LEU A 129 17.02 4.98 4.51
N ASP A 130 16.33 4.82 5.65
CA ASP A 130 14.90 4.50 5.68
C ASP A 130 14.02 5.58 5.06
N SER A 131 14.52 6.80 4.97
CA SER A 131 13.81 7.93 4.36
C SER A 131 14.21 8.20 2.90
N MET A 132 15.24 7.52 2.38
CA MET A 132 15.81 7.79 1.06
C MET A 132 15.51 6.66 0.07
N PRO A 133 15.17 6.98 -1.19
CA PRO A 133 15.07 5.98 -2.25
C PRO A 133 16.40 5.25 -2.46
N ILE A 134 16.34 3.95 -2.81
CA ILE A 134 17.57 3.15 -2.97
C ILE A 134 18.50 3.66 -4.08
N ASN A 135 17.97 4.30 -5.13
CA ASN A 135 18.78 4.90 -6.19
C ASN A 135 19.71 6.02 -5.68
N SER A 136 19.36 6.66 -4.54
CA SER A 136 20.20 7.67 -3.89
C SER A 136 21.54 7.10 -3.38
N MET A 137 21.65 5.79 -3.24
CA MET A 137 22.90 5.11 -2.89
C MET A 137 24.02 5.42 -3.88
N SER A 138 23.68 5.58 -5.17
CA SER A 138 24.66 5.95 -6.20
C SER A 138 25.26 7.35 -5.97
N VAL A 139 24.48 8.26 -5.38
CA VAL A 139 24.95 9.60 -5.03
C VAL A 139 25.81 9.58 -3.75
N LEU A 140 25.41 8.76 -2.77
CA LEU A 140 26.07 8.68 -1.48
C LEU A 140 27.38 7.91 -1.50
N MET A 141 27.42 6.79 -2.23
CA MET A 141 28.53 5.83 -2.24
C MET A 141 29.16 5.69 -3.66
N GLY A 142 28.75 6.51 -4.62
CA GLY A 142 29.29 6.44 -5.97
C GLY A 142 29.07 5.07 -6.65
N ALA A 143 30.15 4.51 -7.20
CA ALA A 143 30.08 3.22 -7.91
C ALA A 143 29.57 2.07 -7.04
N ASP A 144 29.99 2.02 -5.77
CA ASP A 144 29.56 0.99 -4.81
C ASP A 144 28.07 1.08 -4.54
N GLY A 145 27.55 2.29 -4.35
CA GLY A 145 26.10 2.51 -4.16
C GLY A 145 25.28 2.16 -5.39
N LYS A 146 25.81 2.43 -6.59
CA LYS A 146 25.19 2.00 -7.85
C LYS A 146 25.11 0.47 -7.93
N GLN A 147 26.19 -0.23 -7.62
CA GLN A 147 26.24 -1.68 -7.60
C GLN A 147 25.22 -2.27 -6.63
N ILE A 148 25.06 -1.67 -5.43
CA ILE A 148 24.10 -2.11 -4.41
C ILE A 148 22.68 -2.03 -4.95
N PHE A 149 22.23 -0.87 -5.43
CA PHE A 149 20.82 -0.74 -5.83
C PHE A 149 20.50 -1.54 -7.10
N GLU A 150 21.41 -1.66 -8.06
CA GLU A 150 21.24 -2.49 -9.25
C GLU A 150 21.12 -3.98 -8.87
N TYR A 151 21.94 -4.44 -7.92
CA TYR A 151 21.83 -5.78 -7.36
C TYR A 151 20.47 -6.02 -6.71
N MET A 152 20.02 -5.08 -5.86
CA MET A 152 18.73 -5.19 -5.17
C MET A 152 17.57 -5.32 -6.17
N LEU A 153 17.53 -4.49 -7.20
CA LEU A 153 16.48 -4.55 -8.23
C LEU A 153 16.53 -5.84 -9.03
N ALA A 154 17.72 -6.31 -9.41
CA ALA A 154 17.88 -7.56 -10.16
C ALA A 154 17.39 -8.76 -9.33
N GLU A 155 17.79 -8.87 -8.07
CA GLU A 155 17.37 -9.95 -7.18
C GLU A 155 15.87 -9.92 -6.90
N TYR A 156 15.29 -8.73 -6.71
CA TYR A 156 13.87 -8.59 -6.52
C TYR A 156 13.07 -9.04 -7.76
N ALA A 157 13.54 -8.65 -8.96
CA ALA A 157 12.92 -9.06 -10.20
C ALA A 157 12.97 -10.58 -10.43
N GLU A 158 14.01 -11.27 -9.94
CA GLU A 158 14.08 -12.74 -9.98
C GLU A 158 13.08 -13.41 -9.03
N LEU A 159 12.84 -12.81 -7.86
CA LEU A 159 11.91 -13.35 -6.87
C LEU A 159 10.43 -13.08 -7.19
N THR A 160 10.15 -12.18 -8.13
CA THR A 160 8.78 -11.80 -8.55
C THR A 160 8.31 -12.51 -9.83
N LYS A 161 9.16 -13.37 -10.44
CA LYS A 161 8.82 -14.23 -11.60
C LYS A 161 8.01 -15.43 -11.18
#